data_e8e4bd0ceb60408a8a9d9c91682ba471
#
_entry.id   e8e4bd0ceb60408a8a9d9c91682ba471
#
_cell.length_a   1.000
_cell.length_b   1.000
_cell.length_c   1.000
_cell.angle_alpha   90.00
_cell.angle_beta   90.00
_cell.angle_gamma   90.00
#
_symmetry.space_group_name_H-M   'P 1'
#
loop_
_entity.id
_entity.type
_entity.pdbx_description
1 polymer ?
#
loop_
_entity_poly.entity_id
_entity_poly.type
_entity_poly.pdbx_seq_one_letter_code
_entity_poly.pdbx_strand_id
1 'polypeptide(L)'
;MKPLQPPDSHHVHAAQGWLELGNHIEADAELDNITASLRAHPEVLTVRWEIYAAAKKWEAALDIAAAVIQLDPEDPLGWVHRSYALHELKRTTEARDNLLRVVDKFPISATMRYNLACYECQLGRLEQAKNWLEKAFALGDAKELKLAALDDPDLEPLWRQIGKA
;
A
#
# COMPACT_ATOMS: atom_id res chain seq x y z
N MET A 1 -7.38 18.67 4.51
CA MET A 1 -8.64 18.86 3.73
C MET A 1 -9.84 18.64 4.64
N LYS A 2 -11.03 19.21 4.37
CA LYS A 2 -12.23 18.94 5.18
C LYS A 2 -12.73 17.50 4.90
N PRO A 3 -13.20 16.75 5.92
CA PRO A 3 -13.74 15.42 5.71
C PRO A 3 -14.99 15.45 4.80
N LEU A 4 -15.20 14.38 4.07
CA LEU A 4 -16.40 14.22 3.24
C LEU A 4 -17.66 14.27 4.10
N GLN A 5 -18.71 14.87 3.52
CA GLN A 5 -20.03 14.98 4.15
C GLN A 5 -21.03 14.08 3.39
N PRO A 6 -22.15 13.68 4.02
CA PRO A 6 -23.23 13.02 3.31
C PRO A 6 -23.78 13.88 2.15
N PRO A 7 -24.16 13.28 1.00
CA PRO A 7 -24.21 11.82 0.78
C PRO A 7 -22.87 11.17 0.40
N ASP A 8 -21.84 11.94 -0.02
CA ASP A 8 -20.59 11.42 -0.56
C ASP A 8 -19.84 10.49 0.42
N SER A 9 -19.82 10.84 1.73
CA SER A 9 -19.22 9.97 2.75
C SER A 9 -19.92 8.62 2.86
N HIS A 10 -21.24 8.54 2.63
CA HIS A 10 -21.96 7.28 2.64
C HIS A 10 -21.55 6.38 1.47
N HIS A 11 -21.35 6.93 0.28
CA HIS A 11 -20.87 6.18 -0.89
C HIS A 11 -19.45 5.62 -0.66
N VAL A 12 -18.56 6.39 -0.03
CA VAL A 12 -17.21 5.91 0.31
C VAL A 12 -17.29 4.73 1.30
N HIS A 13 -18.10 4.85 2.36
CA HIS A 13 -18.28 3.75 3.33
C HIS A 13 -18.93 2.51 2.69
N ALA A 14 -19.93 2.70 1.81
CA ALA A 14 -20.55 1.59 1.08
C ALA A 14 -19.52 0.89 0.17
N ALA A 15 -18.68 1.64 -0.54
CA ALA A 15 -17.60 1.09 -1.37
C ALA A 15 -16.61 0.26 -0.54
N GLN A 16 -16.21 0.74 0.64
CA GLN A 16 -15.37 -0.01 1.57
C GLN A 16 -16.03 -1.32 2.02
N GLY A 17 -17.34 -1.27 2.36
CA GLY A 17 -18.10 -2.47 2.72
C GLY A 17 -18.15 -3.49 1.59
N TRP A 18 -18.32 -3.07 0.34
CA TRP A 18 -18.26 -3.96 -0.82
C TRP A 18 -16.86 -4.58 -1.01
N LEU A 19 -15.80 -3.82 -0.77
CA LEU A 19 -14.41 -4.34 -0.81
C LEU A 19 -14.18 -5.42 0.25
N GLU A 20 -14.66 -5.22 1.48
CA GLU A 20 -14.58 -6.22 2.56
C GLU A 20 -15.30 -7.52 2.18
N LEU A 21 -16.37 -7.43 1.38
CA LEU A 21 -17.08 -8.57 0.83
C LEU A 21 -16.43 -9.16 -0.43
N GLY A 22 -15.28 -8.61 -0.87
CA GLY A 22 -14.55 -9.04 -2.06
C GLY A 22 -15.18 -8.59 -3.40
N ASN A 23 -16.15 -7.67 -3.37
CA ASN A 23 -16.89 -7.21 -4.54
C ASN A 23 -16.41 -5.83 -5.01
N HIS A 24 -15.28 -5.79 -5.71
CA HIS A 24 -14.70 -4.56 -6.23
C HIS A 24 -15.53 -3.91 -7.35
N ILE A 25 -16.45 -4.64 -7.99
CA ILE A 25 -17.33 -4.11 -9.05
C ILE A 25 -18.38 -3.19 -8.44
N GLU A 26 -19.09 -3.66 -7.40
CA GLU A 26 -20.06 -2.83 -6.70
C GLU A 26 -19.38 -1.69 -5.93
N ALA A 27 -18.17 -1.91 -5.41
CA ALA A 27 -17.39 -0.86 -4.79
C ALA A 27 -17.07 0.29 -5.77
N ASP A 28 -16.70 -0.02 -7.02
CA ASP A 28 -16.44 0.99 -8.06
C ASP A 28 -17.73 1.74 -8.46
N ALA A 29 -18.84 1.02 -8.58
CA ALA A 29 -20.14 1.60 -8.86
C ALA A 29 -20.61 2.60 -7.78
N GLU A 30 -20.32 2.32 -6.49
CA GLU A 30 -20.59 3.27 -5.41
C GLU A 30 -19.78 4.56 -5.55
N LEU A 31 -18.50 4.47 -5.93
CA LEU A 31 -17.68 5.66 -6.13
C LEU A 31 -18.09 6.50 -7.36
N ASP A 32 -18.83 5.94 -8.31
CA ASP A 32 -19.37 6.68 -9.44
C ASP A 32 -20.48 7.65 -9.02
N ASN A 33 -21.14 7.41 -7.88
CA ASN A 33 -22.15 8.28 -7.29
C ASN A 33 -21.56 9.51 -6.57
N ILE A 34 -20.24 9.54 -6.34
CA ILE A 34 -19.55 10.67 -5.70
C ILE A 34 -19.70 11.93 -6.56
N THR A 35 -20.04 13.05 -5.90
CA THR A 35 -20.10 14.38 -6.52
C THR A 35 -18.85 14.66 -7.34
N ALA A 36 -19.01 15.08 -8.58
CA ALA A 36 -17.90 15.19 -9.55
C ALA A 36 -16.71 16.03 -9.03
N SER A 37 -16.97 17.13 -8.31
CA SER A 37 -15.94 17.99 -7.72
C SER A 37 -15.19 17.33 -6.54
N LEU A 38 -15.72 16.24 -5.96
CA LEU A 38 -15.14 15.52 -4.82
C LEU A 38 -14.48 14.20 -5.22
N ARG A 39 -14.49 13.82 -6.49
CA ARG A 39 -13.86 12.57 -6.96
C ARG A 39 -12.35 12.54 -6.77
N ALA A 40 -11.71 13.69 -6.65
CA ALA A 40 -10.29 13.83 -6.33
C ALA A 40 -10.03 14.03 -4.81
N HIS A 41 -11.04 13.84 -3.96
CA HIS A 41 -10.85 13.91 -2.51
C HIS A 41 -9.95 12.73 -2.04
N PRO A 42 -9.00 12.95 -1.11
CA PRO A 42 -8.07 11.89 -0.66
C PRO A 42 -8.77 10.60 -0.20
N GLU A 43 -9.85 10.69 0.57
CA GLU A 43 -10.63 9.53 0.99
C GLU A 43 -11.18 8.72 -0.20
N VAL A 44 -11.68 9.41 -1.24
CA VAL A 44 -12.18 8.77 -2.47
C VAL A 44 -11.04 8.10 -3.22
N LEU A 45 -9.91 8.79 -3.37
CA LEU A 45 -8.74 8.26 -4.08
C LEU A 45 -8.16 7.03 -3.36
N THR A 46 -8.12 7.02 -2.03
CA THR A 46 -7.68 5.87 -1.26
C THR A 46 -8.53 4.63 -1.55
N VAL A 47 -9.87 4.76 -1.46
CA VAL A 47 -10.77 3.64 -1.75
C VAL A 47 -10.71 3.24 -3.23
N ARG A 48 -10.56 4.19 -4.15
CA ARG A 48 -10.40 3.89 -5.58
C ARG A 48 -9.10 3.12 -5.85
N TRP A 49 -8.02 3.44 -5.16
CA TRP A 49 -6.79 2.66 -5.24
C TRP A 49 -7.01 1.21 -4.78
N GLU A 50 -7.69 1.01 -3.65
CA GLU A 50 -8.02 -0.33 -3.11
C GLU A 50 -8.88 -1.14 -4.10
N ILE A 51 -9.87 -0.49 -4.76
CA ILE A 51 -10.70 -1.10 -5.80
C ILE A 51 -9.82 -1.56 -6.97
N TYR A 52 -8.92 -0.70 -7.46
CA TYR A 52 -8.05 -1.06 -8.58
C TYR A 52 -7.04 -2.14 -8.21
N ALA A 53 -6.53 -2.14 -6.98
CA ALA A 53 -5.68 -3.20 -6.46
C ALA A 53 -6.42 -4.54 -6.40
N ALA A 54 -7.66 -4.57 -5.86
CA ALA A 54 -8.50 -5.76 -5.82
C ALA A 54 -8.85 -6.29 -7.23
N ALA A 55 -9.04 -5.37 -8.18
CA ALA A 55 -9.26 -5.70 -9.60
C ALA A 55 -7.96 -6.01 -10.37
N LYS A 56 -6.78 -5.93 -9.73
CA LYS A 56 -5.44 -6.07 -10.35
C LYS A 56 -5.19 -5.09 -11.51
N LYS A 57 -5.83 -3.93 -11.48
CA LYS A 57 -5.66 -2.84 -12.45
C LYS A 57 -4.48 -1.96 -12.03
N TRP A 58 -3.27 -2.51 -12.02
CA TRP A 58 -2.08 -1.92 -11.40
C TRP A 58 -1.62 -0.60 -12.04
N GLU A 59 -1.77 -0.44 -13.37
CA GLU A 59 -1.46 0.84 -14.04
C GLU A 59 -2.38 1.96 -13.55
N ALA A 60 -3.70 1.69 -13.46
CA ALA A 60 -4.66 2.66 -12.93
C ALA A 60 -4.42 2.93 -11.44
N ALA A 61 -4.07 1.93 -10.64
CA ALA A 61 -3.69 2.09 -9.24
C ALA A 61 -2.43 2.97 -9.10
N LEU A 62 -1.47 2.85 -10.01
CA LEU A 62 -0.26 3.68 -10.04
C LEU A 62 -0.59 5.16 -10.29
N ASP A 63 -1.53 5.45 -11.21
CA ASP A 63 -2.00 6.81 -11.49
C ASP A 63 -2.70 7.43 -10.28
N ILE A 64 -3.55 6.66 -9.59
CA ILE A 64 -4.21 7.11 -8.36
C ILE A 64 -3.18 7.40 -7.26
N ALA A 65 -2.22 6.53 -7.05
CA ALA A 65 -1.17 6.76 -6.05
C ALA A 65 -0.34 8.02 -6.35
N ALA A 66 -0.05 8.30 -7.63
CA ALA A 66 0.62 9.53 -8.04
C ALA A 66 -0.23 10.78 -7.72
N ALA A 67 -1.54 10.73 -7.93
CA ALA A 67 -2.45 11.81 -7.57
C ALA A 67 -2.50 12.04 -6.04
N VAL A 68 -2.52 10.98 -5.24
CA VAL A 68 -2.47 11.07 -3.76
C VAL A 68 -1.18 11.75 -3.31
N ILE A 69 -0.02 11.37 -3.86
CA ILE A 69 1.27 12.01 -3.53
C ILE A 69 1.29 13.50 -3.89
N GLN A 70 0.66 13.89 -5.02
CA GLN A 70 0.57 15.30 -5.41
C GLN A 70 -0.29 16.12 -4.45
N LEU A 71 -1.35 15.53 -3.90
CA LEU A 71 -2.25 16.19 -2.96
C LEU A 71 -1.64 16.31 -1.56
N ASP A 72 -0.97 15.27 -1.10
CA ASP A 72 -0.33 15.23 0.21
C ASP A 72 0.98 14.41 0.16
N PRO A 73 2.11 15.04 -0.16
CA PRO A 73 3.41 14.37 -0.20
C PRO A 73 3.94 13.98 1.19
N GLU A 74 3.33 14.49 2.26
CA GLU A 74 3.70 14.19 3.65
C GLU A 74 2.89 13.00 4.22
N ASP A 75 1.90 12.48 3.48
CA ASP A 75 1.24 11.23 3.82
C ASP A 75 2.04 10.03 3.27
N PRO A 76 2.49 9.09 4.13
CA PRO A 76 3.21 7.90 3.70
C PRO A 76 2.40 6.98 2.78
N LEU A 77 1.07 7.03 2.84
CA LEU A 77 0.17 6.11 2.16
C LEU A 77 0.33 6.15 0.62
N GLY A 78 0.36 7.34 0.05
CA GLY A 78 0.56 7.50 -1.39
C GLY A 78 1.87 6.87 -1.90
N TRP A 79 2.95 7.02 -1.14
CA TRP A 79 4.25 6.42 -1.47
C TRP A 79 4.24 4.89 -1.36
N VAL A 80 3.58 4.36 -0.32
CA VAL A 80 3.39 2.92 -0.13
C VAL A 80 2.56 2.33 -1.28
N HIS A 81 1.43 2.94 -1.59
CA HIS A 81 0.53 2.53 -2.67
C HIS A 81 1.22 2.53 -4.03
N ARG A 82 2.01 3.59 -4.33
CA ARG A 82 2.78 3.67 -5.56
C ARG A 82 3.81 2.55 -5.67
N SER A 83 4.56 2.29 -4.60
CA SER A 83 5.58 1.25 -4.61
C SER A 83 4.97 -0.14 -4.77
N TYR A 84 3.83 -0.40 -4.12
CA TYR A 84 3.13 -1.66 -4.24
C TYR A 84 2.66 -1.90 -5.69
N ALA A 85 2.00 -0.93 -6.31
CA ALA A 85 1.57 -1.03 -7.70
C ALA A 85 2.76 -1.24 -8.67
N LEU A 86 3.89 -0.55 -8.46
CA LEU A 86 5.11 -0.77 -9.24
C LEU A 86 5.64 -2.21 -9.09
N HIS A 87 5.64 -2.74 -7.88
CA HIS A 87 6.09 -4.11 -7.63
C HIS A 87 5.20 -5.14 -8.33
N GLU A 88 3.89 -5.00 -8.26
CA GLU A 88 2.93 -5.86 -8.94
C GLU A 88 3.07 -5.82 -10.47
N LEU A 89 3.47 -4.66 -11.02
CA LEU A 89 3.84 -4.50 -12.43
C LEU A 89 5.21 -5.09 -12.78
N LYS A 90 5.86 -5.82 -11.85
CA LYS A 90 7.22 -6.37 -12.01
C LYS A 90 8.32 -5.31 -12.17
N ARG A 91 8.06 -4.10 -11.72
CA ARG A 91 8.99 -2.97 -11.67
C ARG A 91 9.58 -2.82 -10.27
N THR A 92 10.05 -3.94 -9.68
CA THR A 92 10.48 -4.02 -8.27
C THR A 92 11.64 -3.07 -7.94
N THR A 93 12.58 -2.86 -8.87
CA THR A 93 13.67 -1.88 -8.67
C THR A 93 13.11 -0.46 -8.50
N GLU A 94 12.13 -0.06 -9.31
CA GLU A 94 11.49 1.25 -9.20
C GLU A 94 10.65 1.37 -7.92
N ALA A 95 9.97 0.28 -7.52
CA ALA A 95 9.24 0.21 -6.26
C ALA A 95 10.15 0.47 -5.06
N ARG A 96 11.31 -0.22 -5.02
CA ARG A 96 12.34 -0.02 -4.00
C ARG A 96 12.85 1.43 -4.00
N ASP A 97 13.25 1.95 -5.14
CA ASP A 97 13.83 3.30 -5.26
C ASP A 97 12.81 4.37 -4.88
N ASN A 98 11.52 4.16 -5.17
CA ASN A 98 10.43 5.02 -4.73
C ASN A 98 10.39 5.17 -3.20
N LEU A 99 10.48 4.06 -2.45
CA LEU A 99 10.47 4.11 -0.98
C LEU A 99 11.80 4.60 -0.40
N LEU A 100 12.94 4.20 -0.96
CA LEU A 100 14.26 4.64 -0.46
C LEU A 100 14.42 6.16 -0.48
N ARG A 101 13.79 6.86 -1.43
CA ARG A 101 13.83 8.34 -1.51
C ARG A 101 13.16 9.03 -0.34
N VAL A 102 12.21 8.37 0.31
CA VAL A 102 11.32 9.01 1.28
C VAL A 102 11.28 8.33 2.65
N VAL A 103 11.85 7.13 2.80
CA VAL A 103 11.76 6.33 4.04
C VAL A 103 12.26 7.09 5.27
N ASP A 104 13.25 7.97 5.12
CA ASP A 104 13.78 8.77 6.22
C ASP A 104 12.84 9.91 6.65
N LYS A 105 11.93 10.35 5.76
CA LYS A 105 10.86 11.30 6.11
C LYS A 105 9.78 10.65 6.99
N PHE A 106 9.65 9.33 6.92
CA PHE A 106 8.64 8.55 7.66
C PHE A 106 9.30 7.57 8.63
N PRO A 107 9.98 8.06 9.68
CA PRO A 107 10.83 7.24 10.55
C PRO A 107 10.06 6.17 11.33
N ILE A 108 8.76 6.34 11.55
CA ILE A 108 7.90 5.40 12.29
C ILE A 108 7.09 4.45 11.39
N SER A 109 7.22 4.52 10.06
CA SER A 109 6.47 3.66 9.15
C SER A 109 7.08 2.25 9.09
N ALA A 110 6.48 1.31 9.82
CA ALA A 110 6.82 -0.11 9.73
C ALA A 110 6.52 -0.67 8.33
N THR A 111 5.39 -0.28 7.73
CA THR A 111 4.95 -0.75 6.42
C THR A 111 5.96 -0.43 5.31
N MET A 112 6.53 0.78 5.28
CA MET A 112 7.55 1.12 4.29
C MET A 112 8.78 0.22 4.40
N ARG A 113 9.21 -0.09 5.62
CA ARG A 113 10.38 -0.94 5.88
C ARG A 113 10.10 -2.40 5.54
N TYR A 114 8.89 -2.85 5.83
CA TYR A 114 8.43 -4.18 5.44
C TYR A 114 8.42 -4.34 3.91
N ASN A 115 7.82 -3.40 3.19
CA ASN A 115 7.80 -3.42 1.73
C ASN A 115 9.22 -3.34 1.13
N LEU A 116 10.12 -2.53 1.70
CA LEU A 116 11.52 -2.52 1.30
C LEU A 116 12.18 -3.89 1.49
N ALA A 117 11.86 -4.59 2.58
CA ALA A 117 12.38 -5.95 2.80
C ALA A 117 11.90 -6.92 1.71
N CYS A 118 10.60 -6.87 1.34
CA CYS A 118 10.04 -7.67 0.24
C CYS A 118 10.78 -7.37 -1.07
N TYR A 119 10.94 -6.10 -1.42
CA TYR A 119 11.58 -5.70 -2.68
C TYR A 119 13.06 -6.08 -2.72
N GLU A 120 13.82 -5.88 -1.65
CA GLU A 120 15.23 -6.31 -1.59
C GLU A 120 15.35 -7.83 -1.66
N CYS A 121 14.42 -8.58 -1.05
CA CYS A 121 14.36 -10.03 -1.13
C CYS A 121 14.13 -10.51 -2.56
N GLN A 122 13.14 -9.94 -3.26
CA GLN A 122 12.84 -10.24 -4.65
C GLN A 122 13.97 -9.85 -5.62
N LEU A 123 14.79 -8.88 -5.25
CA LEU A 123 16.00 -8.48 -5.99
C LEU A 123 17.25 -9.32 -5.62
N GLY A 124 17.09 -10.36 -4.78
CA GLY A 124 18.17 -11.25 -4.35
C GLY A 124 19.12 -10.64 -3.32
N ARG A 125 18.79 -9.52 -2.71
CA ARG A 125 19.60 -8.78 -1.73
C ARG A 125 19.22 -9.16 -0.30
N LEU A 126 19.42 -10.42 0.06
CA LEU A 126 18.88 -11.02 1.28
C LEU A 126 19.36 -10.34 2.57
N GLU A 127 20.60 -9.87 2.66
CA GLU A 127 21.09 -9.18 3.85
C GLU A 127 20.43 -7.81 4.03
N GLN A 128 20.21 -7.07 2.95
CA GLN A 128 19.46 -5.81 2.99
C GLN A 128 17.99 -6.07 3.37
N ALA A 129 17.39 -7.12 2.81
CA ALA A 129 16.03 -7.53 3.13
C ALA A 129 15.86 -7.83 4.63
N LYS A 130 16.77 -8.59 5.23
CA LYS A 130 16.79 -8.86 6.67
C LYS A 130 16.88 -7.58 7.50
N ASN A 131 17.79 -6.69 7.14
CA ASN A 131 18.00 -5.43 7.86
C ASN A 131 16.74 -4.56 7.84
N TRP A 132 16.04 -4.48 6.70
CA TRP A 132 14.77 -3.76 6.62
C TRP A 132 13.66 -4.44 7.41
N LEU A 133 13.60 -5.76 7.40
CA LEU A 133 12.60 -6.54 8.14
C LEU A 133 12.77 -6.38 9.66
N GLU A 134 14.01 -6.41 10.17
CA GLU A 134 14.32 -6.14 11.57
C GLU A 134 13.88 -4.75 12.01
N LYS A 135 14.11 -3.73 11.14
CA LYS A 135 13.62 -2.37 11.38
C LYS A 135 12.10 -2.29 11.39
N ALA A 136 11.41 -3.03 10.52
CA ALA A 136 9.96 -3.11 10.52
C ALA A 136 9.43 -3.74 11.81
N PHE A 137 10.02 -4.84 12.28
CA PHE A 137 9.65 -5.50 13.52
C PHE A 137 9.88 -4.63 14.76
N ALA A 138 10.91 -3.78 14.74
CA ALA A 138 11.18 -2.84 15.84
C ALA A 138 10.16 -1.69 15.94
N LEU A 139 9.44 -1.39 14.86
CA LEU A 139 8.49 -0.27 14.78
C LEU A 139 7.02 -0.69 14.92
N GLY A 140 6.68 -1.91 14.53
CA GLY A 140 5.32 -2.43 14.56
C GLY A 140 5.13 -3.54 15.58
N ASP A 141 3.98 -4.22 15.53
CA ASP A 141 3.79 -5.46 16.29
C ASP A 141 4.66 -6.56 15.68
N ALA A 142 5.76 -6.87 16.37
CA ALA A 142 6.74 -7.84 15.89
C ALA A 142 6.14 -9.24 15.68
N LYS A 143 5.15 -9.65 16.50
CA LYS A 143 4.51 -10.95 16.39
C LYS A 143 3.62 -11.01 15.14
N GLU A 144 2.78 -10.01 14.94
CA GLU A 144 1.90 -9.92 13.77
C GLU A 144 2.74 -9.83 12.47
N LEU A 145 3.75 -8.96 12.46
CA LEU A 145 4.62 -8.79 11.29
C LEU A 145 5.43 -10.05 10.97
N LYS A 146 5.89 -10.82 11.98
CA LYS A 146 6.57 -12.10 11.75
C LYS A 146 5.62 -13.13 11.14
N LEU A 147 4.38 -13.22 11.64
CA LEU A 147 3.38 -14.12 11.08
C LEU A 147 3.06 -13.75 9.63
N ALA A 148 2.85 -12.46 9.35
CA ALA A 148 2.64 -11.98 7.99
C ALA A 148 3.83 -12.31 7.07
N ALA A 149 5.07 -12.11 7.56
CA ALA A 149 6.28 -12.39 6.79
C ALA A 149 6.49 -13.88 6.47
N LEU A 150 6.00 -14.78 7.33
CA LEU A 150 6.06 -16.24 7.10
C LEU A 150 5.00 -16.74 6.11
N ASP A 151 3.99 -15.92 5.82
CA ASP A 151 2.94 -16.19 4.83
C ASP A 151 3.12 -15.39 3.52
N ASP A 152 4.09 -14.47 3.50
CA ASP A 152 4.37 -13.59 2.36
C ASP A 152 5.34 -14.27 1.36
N PRO A 153 4.87 -14.60 0.14
CA PRO A 153 5.71 -15.26 -0.87
C PRO A 153 6.95 -14.44 -1.26
N ASP A 154 6.89 -13.11 -1.16
CA ASP A 154 8.03 -12.25 -1.49
C ASP A 154 9.20 -12.43 -0.52
N LEU A 155 8.93 -12.93 0.69
CA LEU A 155 9.92 -13.21 1.73
C LEU A 155 10.28 -14.70 1.87
N GLU A 156 9.79 -15.58 0.97
CA GLU A 156 10.07 -17.02 1.02
C GLU A 156 11.55 -17.37 1.24
N PRO A 157 12.54 -16.71 0.59
CA PRO A 157 13.96 -16.98 0.82
C PRO A 157 14.42 -16.75 2.27
N LEU A 158 13.67 -15.97 3.05
CA LEU A 158 14.00 -15.63 4.45
C LEU A 158 13.16 -16.41 5.48
N TRP A 159 12.16 -17.20 5.11
CA TRP A 159 11.25 -17.87 6.04
C TRP A 159 11.98 -18.73 7.10
N ARG A 160 13.02 -19.46 6.69
CA ARG A 160 13.81 -20.28 7.65
C ARG A 160 14.52 -19.45 8.71
N GLN A 161 14.85 -18.20 8.41
CA GLN A 161 15.54 -17.30 9.33
C GLN A 161 14.52 -16.58 10.23
N ILE A 162 13.40 -16.15 9.68
CA ILE A 162 12.30 -15.52 10.40
C ILE A 162 11.69 -16.46 11.44
N GLY A 163 11.48 -17.74 11.07
CA GLY A 163 10.91 -18.75 11.98
C GLY A 163 11.83 -19.23 13.10
N LYS A 164 13.13 -18.86 13.10
CA LYS A 164 14.10 -19.19 14.14
C LYS A 164 14.38 -18.03 15.11
N ALA A 165 13.91 -16.84 14.78
CA ALA A 165 14.07 -15.62 15.57
C ALA A 165 12.83 -15.35 16.43
#